data_614a597c8054320b53cf989d43273d69
#
_entry.id   614a597c8054320b53cf989d43273d69
#
_cell.length_a   1.000
_cell.length_b   1.000
_cell.length_c   1.000
_cell.angle_alpha   90.00
_cell.angle_beta   90.00
_cell.angle_gamma   90.00
#
_symmetry.space_group_name_H-M   'P 1'
#
loop_
_entity.id
_entity.type
_entity.pdbx_description
1 polymer ?
#
loop_
_entity_poly.entity_id
_entity_poly.type
_entity_poly.pdbx_seq_one_letter_code
_entity_poly.pdbx_strand_id
1 'polypeptide(L)'
;MTRWEIARERSHRHFASAPFVASAAASGGAGAAVRDGDGDKTYEAIIVVAGGMTDDGGLPAWVTSRLDFVKEEYDRHVAAKREAPYVVLAGSATPHKPPPLAKGGFLLHESTAMATYLADRGVPRAKMLKDTASMDTIGNAYFTLTSHAIPRGWRDVLIVTSKFHMGRTRAAFEWVWNLYVPSSDGAGAAAGDAAPSAPHVRLSFHATPDDGLDASVIEARAAREAKSEAALRKNATEVTTLAAFAEWQFTTHMCYAVLRQDEIGEFEEMKTDPALKSY
;
A
#
# COMPACT_ATOMS: atom_id res chain seq x y z
N MET A 1 1.05 -35.30 19.13
CA MET A 1 1.61 -34.29 18.23
C MET A 1 0.57 -33.90 17.19
N THR A 2 0.15 -32.64 17.21
CA THR A 2 -0.83 -32.13 16.25
C THR A 2 -0.16 -31.80 14.90
N ARG A 3 -0.93 -31.72 13.82
CA ARG A 3 -0.44 -31.32 12.49
C ARG A 3 0.35 -30.00 12.49
N TRP A 4 0.09 -29.14 13.47
CA TRP A 4 0.77 -27.84 13.68
C TRP A 4 2.16 -27.98 14.30
N GLU A 5 2.40 -28.94 15.16
CA GLU A 5 3.72 -29.19 15.77
C GLU A 5 4.72 -29.74 14.74
N ILE A 6 4.25 -30.58 13.82
CA ILE A 6 5.05 -31.13 12.72
C ILE A 6 5.49 -30.04 11.71
N ALA A 7 4.65 -29.04 11.46
CA ALA A 7 4.98 -27.93 10.57
C ALA A 7 6.06 -27.01 11.16
N ARG A 8 6.08 -26.86 12.48
CA ARG A 8 7.06 -26.02 13.20
C ARG A 8 8.46 -26.63 13.21
N GLU A 9 8.59 -27.94 13.35
CA GLU A 9 9.88 -28.64 13.33
C GLU A 9 10.52 -28.69 11.92
N ARG A 10 9.73 -28.73 10.85
CA ARG A 10 10.25 -28.72 9.47
C ARG A 10 10.80 -27.37 9.04
N SER A 11 10.35 -26.28 9.65
CA SER A 11 10.82 -24.91 9.35
C SER A 11 12.26 -24.62 9.83
N HIS A 12 12.81 -25.40 10.77
CA HIS A 12 14.13 -25.16 11.36
C HIS A 12 15.29 -25.93 10.72
N ARG A 13 15.05 -26.78 9.71
CA ARG A 13 16.10 -27.68 9.21
C ARG A 13 16.71 -27.39 7.84
N HIS A 14 16.34 -26.31 7.15
CA HIS A 14 16.90 -26.04 5.81
C HIS A 14 17.19 -24.55 5.55
N PHE A 15 18.18 -24.02 6.21
CA PHE A 15 18.94 -22.87 5.70
C PHE A 15 20.40 -22.97 6.17
N ALA A 16 21.19 -23.69 5.39
CA ALA A 16 22.64 -23.56 5.44
C ALA A 16 23.01 -22.29 4.63
N SER A 17 23.60 -21.32 5.28
CA SER A 17 24.08 -20.07 4.72
C SER A 17 25.26 -20.33 3.78
N ALA A 18 25.15 -19.96 2.52
CA ALA A 18 26.31 -19.76 1.66
C ALA A 18 26.88 -18.33 1.90
N PRO A 19 28.19 -18.14 1.89
CA PRO A 19 28.78 -16.84 2.16
C PRO A 19 28.55 -15.87 0.99
N PHE A 20 28.03 -14.70 1.32
CA PHE A 20 27.84 -13.58 0.39
C PHE A 20 29.18 -12.89 0.13
N VAL A 21 29.62 -12.90 -1.14
CA VAL A 21 30.76 -12.09 -1.57
C VAL A 21 30.25 -10.72 -1.96
N ALA A 22 30.63 -9.71 -1.18
CA ALA A 22 30.30 -8.31 -1.45
C ALA A 22 31.07 -7.82 -2.68
N SER A 23 30.35 -7.54 -3.77
CA SER A 23 30.87 -6.74 -4.90
C SER A 23 30.58 -5.26 -4.61
N ALA A 24 31.65 -4.48 -4.46
CA ALA A 24 31.57 -3.03 -4.35
C ALA A 24 31.23 -2.44 -5.71
N ALA A 25 30.03 -1.87 -5.87
CA ALA A 25 29.66 -1.05 -7.01
C ALA A 25 29.52 0.41 -6.59
N ALA A 26 30.08 1.27 -7.43
CA ALA A 26 30.37 2.67 -7.22
C ALA A 26 29.15 3.53 -6.86
N SER A 27 29.38 4.48 -5.94
CA SER A 27 28.50 5.56 -5.54
C SER A 27 28.29 6.57 -6.68
N GLY A 28 27.13 6.54 -7.33
CA GLY A 28 26.61 7.65 -8.11
C GLY A 28 25.68 8.47 -7.22
N GLY A 29 26.04 9.75 -6.98
CA GLY A 29 25.28 10.63 -6.09
C GLY A 29 23.86 10.89 -6.61
N ALA A 30 22.86 10.34 -5.97
CA ALA A 30 21.48 10.72 -6.11
C ALA A 30 21.24 11.97 -5.25
N GLY A 31 20.67 13.03 -5.86
CA GLY A 31 20.32 14.26 -5.18
C GLY A 31 19.39 13.98 -4.01
N ALA A 32 19.79 14.42 -2.82
CA ALA A 32 19.01 14.28 -1.60
C ALA A 32 17.65 14.97 -1.78
N ALA A 33 16.57 14.20 -1.77
CA ALA A 33 15.22 14.73 -1.65
C ALA A 33 15.13 15.53 -0.34
N VAL A 34 14.69 16.78 -0.46
CA VAL A 34 14.48 17.67 0.69
C VAL A 34 13.46 17.03 1.62
N ARG A 35 13.90 16.59 2.77
CA ARG A 35 13.06 16.14 3.88
C ARG A 35 12.56 17.37 4.60
N ASP A 36 11.28 17.69 4.49
CA ASP A 36 10.66 18.65 5.39
C ASP A 36 10.84 18.14 6.83
N GLY A 37 11.43 18.96 7.67
CA GLY A 37 11.81 18.90 9.07
C GLY A 37 11.26 17.85 10.06
N ASP A 38 11.13 16.59 9.69
CA ASP A 38 10.42 15.54 10.43
C ASP A 38 11.34 14.44 11.01
N GLY A 39 12.60 14.76 11.25
CA GLY A 39 13.60 13.80 11.72
C GLY A 39 13.30 13.10 13.06
N ASP A 40 12.27 13.55 13.78
CA ASP A 40 11.91 13.01 15.10
C ASP A 40 10.53 12.31 15.15
N LYS A 41 9.79 12.28 14.06
CA LYS A 41 8.51 11.57 13.99
C LYS A 41 8.66 10.06 14.12
N THR A 42 7.78 9.46 14.89
CA THR A 42 7.63 8.01 15.01
C THR A 42 6.33 7.58 14.38
N TYR A 43 6.35 6.42 13.74
CA TYR A 43 5.16 5.80 13.15
C TYR A 43 4.97 4.41 13.73
N GLU A 44 3.72 4.03 14.01
CA GLU A 44 3.35 2.68 14.40
C GLU A 44 3.30 1.75 13.18
N ALA A 45 2.98 2.34 12.02
CA ALA A 45 2.99 1.64 10.74
C ALA A 45 3.41 2.54 9.57
N ILE A 46 4.02 1.92 8.58
CA ILE A 46 4.33 2.49 7.27
C ILE A 46 3.54 1.69 6.24
N ILE A 47 2.65 2.32 5.50
CA ILE A 47 1.86 1.69 4.45
C ILE A 47 2.48 2.05 3.10
N VAL A 48 2.91 1.05 2.35
CA VAL A 48 3.42 1.20 0.99
C VAL A 48 2.32 0.84 0.02
N VAL A 49 1.87 1.82 -0.76
CA VAL A 49 0.88 1.57 -1.80
C VAL A 49 1.56 0.90 -2.99
N ALA A 50 1.00 -0.19 -3.48
CA ALA A 50 1.50 -0.90 -4.67
C ALA A 50 1.39 -0.05 -5.94
N GLY A 51 2.10 -0.44 -6.97
CA GLY A 51 2.19 0.34 -8.22
C GLY A 51 2.41 -0.51 -9.48
N GLY A 52 1.92 -1.74 -9.46
CA GLY A 52 2.07 -2.69 -10.55
C GLY A 52 3.25 -3.64 -10.40
N MET A 53 3.25 -4.64 -11.26
CA MET A 53 4.35 -5.60 -11.45
C MET A 53 4.67 -5.73 -12.94
N THR A 54 5.90 -6.09 -13.24
CA THR A 54 6.31 -6.50 -14.59
C THR A 54 5.68 -7.86 -14.94
N ASP A 55 5.68 -8.25 -16.21
CA ASP A 55 5.04 -9.50 -16.67
C ASP A 55 5.67 -10.76 -16.07
N ASP A 56 6.94 -10.68 -15.69
CA ASP A 56 7.67 -11.75 -14.99
C ASP A 56 7.52 -11.71 -13.45
N GLY A 57 6.68 -10.82 -12.93
CA GLY A 57 6.43 -10.65 -11.49
C GLY A 57 7.47 -9.83 -10.74
N GLY A 58 8.35 -9.14 -11.45
CA GLY A 58 9.31 -8.18 -10.90
C GLY A 58 8.62 -6.89 -10.44
N LEU A 59 9.37 -6.04 -9.73
CA LEU A 59 8.91 -4.74 -9.28
C LEU A 59 9.49 -3.62 -10.17
N PRO A 60 8.65 -2.72 -10.69
CA PRO A 60 9.10 -1.55 -11.41
C PRO A 60 9.94 -0.60 -10.56
N ALA A 61 10.78 0.24 -11.19
CA ALA A 61 11.68 1.16 -10.49
C ALA A 61 10.96 2.11 -9.54
N TRP A 62 9.80 2.65 -9.90
CA TRP A 62 9.00 3.51 -9.01
C TRP A 62 8.45 2.77 -7.78
N VAL A 63 8.25 1.45 -7.84
CA VAL A 63 7.87 0.64 -6.68
C VAL A 63 9.09 0.34 -5.83
N THR A 64 10.23 -0.01 -6.41
CA THR A 64 11.46 -0.24 -5.64
C THR A 64 11.92 1.04 -4.94
N SER A 65 11.78 2.23 -5.53
CA SER A 65 12.05 3.51 -4.87
C SER A 65 11.19 3.73 -3.62
N ARG A 66 9.90 3.34 -3.65
CA ARG A 66 9.04 3.37 -2.46
C ARG A 66 9.58 2.45 -1.37
N LEU A 67 9.97 1.24 -1.74
CA LEU A 67 10.45 0.22 -0.80
C LEU A 67 11.82 0.57 -0.23
N ASP A 68 12.71 1.17 -1.01
CA ASP A 68 14.01 1.63 -0.54
C ASP A 68 13.86 2.74 0.50
N PHE A 69 12.98 3.73 0.25
CA PHE A 69 12.63 4.74 1.25
C PHE A 69 12.06 4.10 2.52
N VAL A 70 11.16 3.13 2.40
CA VAL A 70 10.57 2.44 3.56
C VAL A 70 11.62 1.67 4.35
N LYS A 71 12.59 1.05 3.67
CA LYS A 71 13.72 0.38 4.32
C LYS A 71 14.57 1.38 5.12
N GLU A 72 14.90 2.53 4.52
CA GLU A 72 15.65 3.60 5.22
C GLU A 72 14.87 4.10 6.44
N GLU A 73 13.57 4.32 6.30
CA GLU A 73 12.72 4.81 7.39
C GLU A 73 12.59 3.78 8.51
N TYR A 74 12.46 2.49 8.16
CA TYR A 74 12.46 1.39 9.12
C TYR A 74 13.78 1.34 9.91
N ASP A 75 14.92 1.41 9.21
CA ASP A 75 16.24 1.41 9.84
C ASP A 75 16.46 2.63 10.74
N ARG A 76 15.93 3.79 10.37
CA ARG A 76 15.98 4.99 11.19
C ARG A 76 15.31 4.78 12.56
N HIS A 77 14.15 4.10 12.58
CA HIS A 77 13.46 3.76 13.82
C HIS A 77 14.29 2.79 14.68
N VAL A 78 14.83 1.75 14.05
CA VAL A 78 15.68 0.77 14.74
C VAL A 78 16.95 1.42 15.30
N ALA A 79 17.62 2.24 14.52
CA ALA A 79 18.84 2.96 14.94
C ALA A 79 18.59 3.92 16.11
N ALA A 80 17.42 4.54 16.14
CA ALA A 80 16.99 5.41 17.24
C ALA A 80 16.55 4.63 18.50
N LYS A 81 16.67 3.29 18.51
CA LYS A 81 16.20 2.39 19.59
C LYS A 81 14.71 2.57 19.90
N ARG A 82 13.91 2.93 18.92
CA ARG A 82 12.44 3.04 18.99
C ARG A 82 11.79 1.72 18.62
N GLU A 83 10.53 1.55 18.98
CA GLU A 83 9.78 0.43 18.46
C GLU A 83 9.72 0.51 16.93
N ALA A 84 10.16 -0.57 16.26
CA ALA A 84 10.15 -0.63 14.81
C ALA A 84 8.70 -0.69 14.29
N PRO A 85 8.32 0.15 13.32
CA PRO A 85 6.97 0.17 12.77
C PRO A 85 6.61 -1.14 12.09
N TYR A 86 5.32 -1.44 11.99
CA TYR A 86 4.86 -2.41 11.01
C TYR A 86 4.99 -1.83 9.60
N VAL A 87 5.32 -2.68 8.63
CA VAL A 87 5.31 -2.31 7.21
C VAL A 87 4.14 -3.03 6.55
N VAL A 88 3.14 -2.28 6.13
CA VAL A 88 1.98 -2.81 5.41
C VAL A 88 2.19 -2.64 3.92
N LEU A 89 2.18 -3.74 3.19
CA LEU A 89 2.34 -3.78 1.75
C LEU A 89 0.95 -3.86 1.14
N ALA A 90 0.45 -2.72 0.66
CA ALA A 90 -0.93 -2.54 0.23
C ALA A 90 -1.06 -2.74 -1.28
N GLY A 91 -1.68 -3.83 -1.68
CA GLY A 91 -1.99 -4.16 -3.07
C GLY A 91 -2.01 -5.65 -3.33
N SER A 92 -3.12 -6.12 -3.86
CA SER A 92 -3.27 -7.48 -4.36
C SER A 92 -2.88 -7.56 -5.83
N ALA A 93 -3.59 -6.79 -6.63
CA ALA A 93 -3.51 -6.71 -8.08
C ALA A 93 -4.13 -5.40 -8.56
N THR A 94 -4.24 -5.24 -9.88
CA THR A 94 -4.99 -4.14 -10.52
C THR A 94 -6.10 -4.73 -11.41
N PRO A 95 -7.26 -4.06 -11.57
CA PRO A 95 -8.28 -4.52 -12.52
C PRO A 95 -7.86 -4.33 -13.99
N HIS A 96 -6.73 -3.67 -14.23
CA HIS A 96 -6.28 -3.29 -15.57
C HIS A 96 -5.35 -4.30 -16.23
N LYS A 97 -4.76 -5.21 -15.45
CA LYS A 97 -3.79 -6.19 -15.94
C LYS A 97 -3.91 -7.47 -15.11
N PRO A 98 -3.99 -8.64 -15.75
CA PRO A 98 -3.94 -9.90 -15.02
C PRO A 98 -2.66 -10.00 -14.19
N PRO A 99 -2.75 -10.37 -12.91
CA PRO A 99 -1.56 -10.56 -12.09
C PRO A 99 -0.76 -11.78 -12.59
N PRO A 100 0.57 -11.75 -12.52
CA PRO A 100 1.41 -12.88 -12.89
C PRO A 100 1.20 -14.05 -11.91
N LEU A 101 1.61 -15.24 -12.33
CA LEU A 101 1.60 -16.41 -11.47
C LEU A 101 2.97 -16.60 -10.81
N ALA A 102 2.96 -16.92 -9.52
CA ALA A 102 4.14 -17.36 -8.81
C ALA A 102 4.57 -18.76 -9.25
N LYS A 103 5.78 -19.15 -8.88
CA LYS A 103 6.27 -20.52 -9.07
C LYS A 103 5.29 -21.52 -8.42
N GLY A 104 4.78 -22.45 -9.22
CA GLY A 104 3.77 -23.42 -8.78
C GLY A 104 2.34 -23.06 -9.17
N GLY A 105 2.13 -21.98 -9.94
CA GLY A 105 0.83 -21.63 -10.53
C GLY A 105 -0.12 -20.86 -9.60
N PHE A 106 0.34 -20.43 -8.43
CA PHE A 106 -0.44 -19.59 -7.54
C PHE A 106 -0.35 -18.11 -7.95
N LEU A 107 -1.41 -17.36 -7.68
CA LEU A 107 -1.46 -15.92 -7.90
C LEU A 107 -0.33 -15.21 -7.14
N LEU A 108 0.46 -14.40 -7.85
CA LEU A 108 1.46 -13.55 -7.22
C LEU A 108 0.84 -12.17 -6.93
N HIS A 109 0.57 -11.89 -5.67
CA HIS A 109 0.12 -10.57 -5.26
C HIS A 109 1.27 -9.56 -5.25
N GLU A 110 1.00 -8.29 -5.61
CA GLU A 110 1.96 -7.18 -5.52
C GLU A 110 2.57 -7.09 -4.12
N SER A 111 1.73 -7.20 -3.08
CA SER A 111 2.16 -7.23 -1.68
C SER A 111 3.14 -8.36 -1.36
N THR A 112 3.05 -9.49 -2.06
CA THR A 112 3.99 -10.62 -1.89
C THR A 112 5.34 -10.31 -2.52
N ALA A 113 5.36 -9.73 -3.73
CA ALA A 113 6.59 -9.31 -4.39
C ALA A 113 7.31 -8.22 -3.58
N MET A 114 6.58 -7.21 -3.10
CA MET A 114 7.12 -6.16 -2.22
C MET A 114 7.66 -6.72 -0.90
N ALA A 115 6.98 -7.70 -0.27
CA ALA A 115 7.44 -8.34 0.95
C ALA A 115 8.75 -9.09 0.74
N THR A 116 8.89 -9.79 -0.38
CA THR A 116 10.12 -10.49 -0.73
C THR A 116 11.27 -9.48 -0.87
N TYR A 117 11.05 -8.40 -1.61
CA TYR A 117 12.04 -7.34 -1.80
C TYR A 117 12.59 -6.77 -0.49
N LEU A 118 11.71 -6.45 0.47
CA LEU A 118 12.10 -5.92 1.78
C LEU A 118 12.74 -6.98 2.68
N ALA A 119 12.26 -8.23 2.64
CA ALA A 119 12.84 -9.32 3.40
C ALA A 119 14.29 -9.59 2.98
N ASP A 120 14.57 -9.57 1.69
CA ASP A 120 15.93 -9.76 1.15
C ASP A 120 16.87 -8.61 1.54
N ARG A 121 16.32 -7.46 1.95
CA ARG A 121 17.04 -6.28 2.47
C ARG A 121 17.05 -6.18 4.00
N GLY A 122 16.60 -7.23 4.69
CA GLY A 122 16.72 -7.35 6.14
C GLY A 122 15.56 -6.77 6.96
N VAL A 123 14.43 -6.38 6.35
CA VAL A 123 13.22 -6.09 7.14
C VAL A 123 12.65 -7.41 7.67
N PRO A 124 12.48 -7.55 8.99
CA PRO A 124 11.99 -8.80 9.57
C PRO A 124 10.59 -9.16 9.06
N ARG A 125 10.41 -10.39 8.61
CA ARG A 125 9.10 -10.87 8.11
C ARG A 125 7.96 -10.72 9.13
N ALA A 126 8.27 -10.80 10.42
CA ALA A 126 7.30 -10.60 11.51
C ALA A 126 6.80 -9.15 11.64
N LYS A 127 7.51 -8.18 11.03
CA LYS A 127 7.10 -6.77 11.00
C LYS A 127 6.41 -6.38 9.69
N MET A 128 6.23 -7.31 8.76
CA MET A 128 5.55 -7.06 7.48
C MET A 128 4.15 -7.66 7.47
N LEU A 129 3.20 -6.88 6.96
CA LEU A 129 1.79 -7.26 6.81
C LEU A 129 1.40 -7.09 5.33
N LYS A 130 0.68 -8.04 4.78
CA LYS A 130 0.22 -7.98 3.39
C LYS A 130 -1.27 -7.64 3.33
N ASP A 131 -1.63 -6.74 2.44
CA ASP A 131 -2.98 -6.63 1.94
C ASP A 131 -3.07 -7.40 0.61
N THR A 132 -3.89 -8.43 0.59
CA THR A 132 -4.12 -9.29 -0.58
C THR A 132 -5.54 -9.17 -1.11
N ALA A 133 -6.27 -8.15 -0.71
CA ALA A 133 -7.66 -7.92 -1.09
C ALA A 133 -7.85 -6.71 -1.99
N SER A 134 -7.02 -5.69 -1.84
CA SER A 134 -7.19 -4.44 -2.60
C SER A 134 -6.76 -4.58 -4.06
N MET A 135 -7.61 -4.06 -4.95
CA MET A 135 -7.37 -4.02 -6.38
C MET A 135 -7.17 -2.59 -6.90
N ASP A 136 -7.27 -1.59 -6.03
CA ASP A 136 -7.11 -0.17 -6.34
C ASP A 136 -6.75 0.66 -5.10
N THR A 137 -6.55 1.97 -5.29
CA THR A 137 -6.14 2.89 -4.21
C THR A 137 -7.21 3.06 -3.13
N ILE A 138 -8.48 2.98 -3.49
CA ILE A 138 -9.61 3.07 -2.54
C ILE A 138 -9.61 1.82 -1.66
N GLY A 139 -9.46 0.65 -2.26
CA GLY A 139 -9.30 -0.61 -1.54
C GLY A 139 -8.06 -0.63 -0.65
N ASN A 140 -6.92 -0.09 -1.12
CA ASN A 140 -5.73 0.03 -0.27
C ASN A 140 -6.04 0.80 1.02
N ALA A 141 -6.76 1.93 0.91
CA ALA A 141 -7.15 2.70 2.09
C ALA A 141 -8.11 1.92 3.00
N TYR A 142 -9.12 1.27 2.43
CA TYR A 142 -10.14 0.54 3.19
C TYR A 142 -9.59 -0.72 3.88
N PHE A 143 -8.91 -1.59 3.15
CA PHE A 143 -8.43 -2.85 3.71
C PHE A 143 -7.27 -2.63 4.70
N THR A 144 -6.40 -1.64 4.48
CA THR A 144 -5.35 -1.33 5.46
C THR A 144 -5.93 -0.74 6.75
N LEU A 145 -7.00 0.05 6.66
CA LEU A 145 -7.72 0.54 7.83
C LEU A 145 -8.38 -0.62 8.60
N THR A 146 -9.23 -1.38 7.92
CA THR A 146 -10.12 -2.36 8.57
C THR A 146 -9.39 -3.62 9.01
N SER A 147 -8.42 -4.11 8.23
CA SER A 147 -7.70 -5.34 8.51
C SER A 147 -6.46 -5.15 9.40
N HIS A 148 -5.90 -3.94 9.42
CA HIS A 148 -4.64 -3.71 10.11
C HIS A 148 -4.68 -2.60 11.16
N ALA A 149 -5.13 -1.39 10.80
CA ALA A 149 -5.06 -0.25 11.70
C ALA A 149 -6.05 -0.33 12.86
N ILE A 150 -7.33 -0.58 12.58
CA ILE A 150 -8.38 -0.71 13.61
C ILE A 150 -8.06 -1.83 14.62
N PRO A 151 -7.75 -3.08 14.19
CA PRO A 151 -7.47 -4.15 15.14
C PRO A 151 -6.23 -3.95 16.01
N ARG A 152 -5.31 -3.07 15.59
CA ARG A 152 -4.07 -2.76 16.33
C ARG A 152 -4.11 -1.42 17.04
N GLY A 153 -5.17 -0.63 16.84
CA GLY A 153 -5.34 0.67 17.47
C GLY A 153 -4.30 1.72 17.06
N TRP A 154 -3.78 1.64 15.81
CA TRP A 154 -2.75 2.58 15.34
C TRP A 154 -3.24 4.02 15.32
N ARG A 155 -2.34 4.95 15.69
CA ARG A 155 -2.61 6.39 15.81
C ARG A 155 -1.75 7.24 14.87
N ASP A 156 -0.58 6.77 14.51
CA ASP A 156 0.40 7.46 13.68
C ASP A 156 0.87 6.55 12.54
N VAL A 157 0.48 6.91 11.33
CA VAL A 157 0.73 6.09 10.14
C VAL A 157 1.34 6.93 9.04
N LEU A 158 2.39 6.40 8.42
CA LEU A 158 3.02 6.97 7.23
C LEU A 158 2.54 6.24 5.98
N ILE A 159 2.05 6.99 4.99
CA ILE A 159 1.64 6.48 3.68
C ILE A 159 2.73 6.84 2.67
N VAL A 160 3.22 5.84 1.94
CA VAL A 160 4.30 6.01 0.96
C VAL A 160 3.81 5.60 -0.43
N THR A 161 4.00 6.50 -1.41
CA THR A 161 3.74 6.25 -2.82
C THR A 161 4.61 7.16 -3.70
N SER A 162 4.55 7.03 -5.03
CA SER A 162 5.27 7.90 -5.96
C SER A 162 4.59 9.25 -6.14
N LYS A 163 5.35 10.24 -6.57
CA LYS A 163 4.90 11.62 -6.71
C LYS A 163 3.66 11.75 -7.62
N PHE A 164 3.67 11.08 -8.79
CA PHE A 164 2.54 11.13 -9.72
C PHE A 164 1.23 10.61 -9.09
N HIS A 165 1.32 9.70 -8.14
CA HIS A 165 0.17 9.02 -7.53
C HIS A 165 -0.27 9.64 -6.20
N MET A 166 0.50 10.57 -5.62
CA MET A 166 0.29 11.10 -4.27
C MET A 166 -1.05 11.80 -4.10
N GLY A 167 -1.48 12.60 -5.07
CA GLY A 167 -2.76 13.34 -4.96
C GLY A 167 -3.95 12.41 -4.71
N ARG A 168 -4.12 11.40 -5.57
CA ARG A 168 -5.19 10.41 -5.44
C ARG A 168 -5.04 9.54 -4.18
N THR A 169 -3.82 9.14 -3.84
CA THR A 169 -3.56 8.35 -2.63
C THR A 169 -3.95 9.13 -1.39
N ARG A 170 -3.53 10.39 -1.26
CA ARG A 170 -3.90 11.24 -0.14
C ARG A 170 -5.41 11.37 -0.04
N ALA A 171 -6.09 11.70 -1.14
CA ALA A 171 -7.54 11.86 -1.14
C ALA A 171 -8.28 10.56 -0.72
N ALA A 172 -7.82 9.39 -1.16
CA ALA A 172 -8.42 8.11 -0.79
C ALA A 172 -8.22 7.79 0.70
N PHE A 173 -7.00 7.94 1.20
CA PHE A 173 -6.70 7.65 2.61
C PHE A 173 -7.37 8.64 3.55
N GLU A 174 -7.32 9.94 3.25
CA GLU A 174 -8.01 10.97 4.04
C GLU A 174 -9.53 10.73 4.06
N TRP A 175 -10.15 10.40 2.91
CA TRP A 175 -11.56 10.08 2.87
C TRP A 175 -11.89 8.90 3.78
N VAL A 176 -11.32 7.73 3.49
CA VAL A 176 -11.70 6.47 4.15
C VAL A 176 -11.35 6.47 5.64
N TRP A 177 -10.16 6.97 6.00
CA TRP A 177 -9.70 6.92 7.38
C TRP A 177 -10.38 7.95 8.29
N ASN A 178 -10.83 9.09 7.74
CA ASN A 178 -11.63 10.06 8.49
C ASN A 178 -13.08 9.58 8.74
N LEU A 179 -13.55 8.54 8.03
CA LEU A 179 -14.84 7.91 8.33
C LEU A 179 -14.79 7.02 9.58
N TYR A 180 -13.59 6.68 10.05
CA TYR A 180 -13.44 5.86 11.24
C TYR A 180 -13.53 6.69 12.50
N VAL A 181 -14.59 6.45 13.28
CA VAL A 181 -14.78 7.00 14.61
C VAL A 181 -14.79 5.81 15.58
N PRO A 182 -13.80 5.67 16.48
CA PRO A 182 -13.86 4.62 17.49
C PRO A 182 -15.04 4.80 18.42
N SER A 183 -15.66 3.70 18.81
CA SER A 183 -16.67 3.71 19.86
C SER A 183 -16.03 4.10 21.19
N SER A 184 -16.59 5.07 21.89
CA SER A 184 -16.10 5.52 23.20
C SER A 184 -16.20 4.45 24.31
N ASP A 185 -17.03 3.41 24.11
CA ASP A 185 -17.39 2.44 25.14
C ASP A 185 -17.61 1.04 24.55
N GLY A 186 -16.72 0.39 23.92
CA GLY A 186 -16.85 -1.04 23.61
C GLY A 186 -18.22 -1.61 23.19
N ALA A 187 -19.27 -0.81 23.15
CA ALA A 187 -20.63 -1.11 22.74
C ALA A 187 -21.04 -0.13 21.66
N GLY A 188 -21.44 -0.64 20.49
CA GLY A 188 -21.77 0.14 19.30
C GLY A 188 -22.73 1.30 19.57
N ALA A 189 -22.21 2.49 19.69
CA ALA A 189 -23.00 3.71 19.72
C ALA A 189 -23.34 4.12 18.29
N ALA A 190 -24.63 4.23 17.99
CA ALA A 190 -25.12 4.90 16.79
C ALA A 190 -24.60 6.34 16.79
N ALA A 191 -24.16 6.80 15.60
CA ALA A 191 -23.67 8.15 15.41
C ALA A 191 -24.75 9.18 15.82
N GLY A 192 -24.60 9.75 17.00
CA GLY A 192 -25.30 10.95 17.40
C GLY A 192 -24.39 12.17 17.17
N ASP A 193 -24.96 13.29 16.80
CA ASP A 193 -24.45 14.61 16.40
C ASP A 193 -23.25 15.18 17.22
N ALA A 194 -22.15 14.45 17.34
CA ALA A 194 -20.93 14.99 17.91
C ALA A 194 -20.15 15.72 16.81
N ALA A 195 -19.79 16.97 17.08
CA ALA A 195 -18.89 17.77 16.23
C ALA A 195 -17.63 16.96 15.87
N PRO A 196 -17.04 17.16 14.66
CA PRO A 196 -15.89 16.42 14.22
C PRO A 196 -14.73 16.61 15.21
N SER A 197 -14.49 15.62 16.05
CA SER A 197 -13.28 15.53 16.82
C SER A 197 -12.10 15.34 15.88
N ALA A 198 -10.88 15.73 16.30
CA ALA A 198 -9.64 15.53 15.52
C ALA A 198 -9.57 14.09 15.00
N PRO A 199 -9.04 13.88 13.77
CA PRO A 199 -8.96 12.56 13.17
C PRO A 199 -8.29 11.60 14.14
N HIS A 200 -8.87 10.42 14.28
CA HIS A 200 -8.42 9.42 15.26
C HIS A 200 -7.05 8.84 14.94
N VAL A 201 -6.70 8.84 13.66
CA VAL A 201 -5.39 8.40 13.16
C VAL A 201 -4.75 9.57 12.43
N ARG A 202 -3.54 9.93 12.83
CA ARG A 202 -2.74 10.93 12.13
C ARG A 202 -2.07 10.27 10.92
N LEU A 203 -2.39 10.77 9.73
CA LEU A 203 -1.78 10.33 8.49
C LEU A 203 -0.65 11.29 8.12
N SER A 204 0.52 10.73 7.90
CA SER A 204 1.64 11.40 7.24
C SER A 204 1.81 10.81 5.85
N PHE A 205 2.32 11.60 4.91
CA PHE A 205 2.47 11.18 3.52
C PHE A 205 3.87 11.48 3.03
N HIS A 206 4.47 10.51 2.33
CA HIS A 206 5.76 10.70 1.66
C HIS A 206 5.66 10.28 0.20
N ALA A 207 6.09 11.20 -0.70
CA ALA A 207 6.13 10.97 -2.13
C ALA A 207 7.57 10.67 -2.57
N THR A 208 7.81 9.45 -3.06
CA THR A 208 9.08 9.10 -3.68
C THR A 208 9.17 9.63 -5.12
N PRO A 209 10.37 9.76 -5.69
CA PRO A 209 10.54 10.10 -7.10
C PRO A 209 9.81 9.12 -8.05
N ASP A 210 9.52 9.59 -9.26
CA ASP A 210 8.85 8.81 -10.31
C ASP A 210 9.91 8.07 -11.17
N ASP A 211 10.80 7.33 -10.50
CA ASP A 211 11.96 6.70 -11.13
C ASP A 211 11.56 5.65 -12.16
N GLY A 212 12.31 5.61 -13.26
CA GLY A 212 12.13 4.65 -14.35
C GLY A 212 10.97 4.98 -15.29
N LEU A 213 10.36 6.16 -15.17
CA LEU A 213 9.31 6.63 -16.07
C LEU A 213 9.80 7.79 -16.94
N ASP A 214 9.48 7.76 -18.21
CA ASP A 214 9.69 8.89 -19.11
C ASP A 214 8.77 10.05 -18.80
N ALA A 215 9.20 11.29 -19.09
CA ALA A 215 8.43 12.49 -18.79
C ALA A 215 7.02 12.48 -19.40
N SER A 216 6.87 11.98 -20.63
CA SER A 216 5.57 11.85 -21.31
C SER A 216 4.65 10.84 -20.61
N VAL A 217 5.20 9.77 -20.06
CA VAL A 217 4.45 8.77 -19.28
C VAL A 217 4.01 9.37 -17.93
N ILE A 218 4.91 10.13 -17.29
CA ILE A 218 4.57 10.82 -16.03
C ILE A 218 3.42 11.82 -16.25
N GLU A 219 3.47 12.61 -17.33
CA GLU A 219 2.40 13.56 -17.66
C GLU A 219 1.06 12.87 -17.91
N ALA A 220 1.05 11.82 -18.73
CA ALA A 220 -0.17 11.04 -19.00
C ALA A 220 -0.74 10.41 -17.72
N ARG A 221 0.13 9.87 -16.87
CA ARG A 221 -0.27 9.34 -15.55
C ARG A 221 -0.82 10.41 -14.63
N ALA A 222 -0.14 11.54 -14.52
CA ALA A 222 -0.59 12.64 -13.66
C ALA A 222 -1.98 13.17 -14.06
N ALA A 223 -2.25 13.29 -15.36
CA ALA A 223 -3.56 13.68 -15.88
C ALA A 223 -4.65 12.66 -15.50
N ARG A 224 -4.37 11.36 -15.64
CA ARG A 224 -5.28 10.28 -15.25
C ARG A 224 -5.53 10.27 -13.74
N GLU A 225 -4.47 10.40 -12.94
CA GLU A 225 -4.56 10.45 -11.48
C GLU A 225 -5.40 11.65 -11.02
N ALA A 226 -5.23 12.82 -11.63
CA ALA A 226 -6.04 14.02 -11.31
C ALA A 226 -7.53 13.81 -11.63
N LYS A 227 -7.86 13.18 -12.77
CA LYS A 227 -9.24 12.82 -13.10
C LYS A 227 -9.85 11.85 -12.08
N SER A 228 -9.09 10.84 -11.69
CA SER A 228 -9.52 9.84 -10.70
C SER A 228 -9.66 10.47 -9.30
N GLU A 229 -8.75 11.37 -8.91
CA GLU A 229 -8.83 12.11 -7.67
C GLU A 229 -10.10 12.98 -7.61
N ALA A 230 -10.44 13.69 -8.69
CA ALA A 230 -11.65 14.52 -8.75
C ALA A 230 -12.93 13.69 -8.57
N ALA A 231 -13.00 12.52 -9.22
CA ALA A 231 -14.13 11.60 -9.06
C ALA A 231 -14.21 11.05 -7.61
N LEU A 232 -13.08 10.72 -7.01
CA LEU A 232 -12.99 10.25 -5.63
C LEU A 232 -13.48 11.32 -4.64
N ARG A 233 -13.03 12.57 -4.80
CA ARG A 233 -13.46 13.69 -3.94
C ARG A 233 -14.97 13.94 -4.05
N LYS A 234 -15.56 13.76 -5.24
CA LYS A 234 -17.03 13.82 -5.41
C LYS A 234 -17.71 12.72 -4.59
N ASN A 235 -17.28 11.46 -4.72
CA ASN A 235 -17.87 10.36 -3.96
C ASN A 235 -17.76 10.59 -2.44
N ALA A 236 -16.66 11.20 -1.99
CA ALA A 236 -16.44 11.53 -0.59
C ALA A 236 -17.46 12.53 -0.01
N THR A 237 -18.11 13.34 -0.85
CA THR A 237 -19.20 14.23 -0.39
C THR A 237 -20.52 13.50 -0.17
N GLU A 238 -20.70 12.35 -0.80
CA GLU A 238 -21.95 11.58 -0.78
C GLU A 238 -21.88 10.44 0.25
N VAL A 239 -20.69 9.85 0.45
CA VAL A 239 -20.48 8.69 1.33
C VAL A 239 -19.67 9.14 2.56
N THR A 240 -20.37 9.40 3.65
CA THR A 240 -19.86 10.13 4.82
C THR A 240 -19.73 9.28 6.10
N THR A 241 -20.02 7.98 6.05
CA THR A 241 -19.81 7.04 7.17
C THR A 241 -19.10 5.79 6.70
N LEU A 242 -18.37 5.11 7.59
CA LEU A 242 -17.64 3.88 7.25
C LEU A 242 -18.60 2.75 6.85
N ALA A 243 -19.79 2.68 7.44
CA ALA A 243 -20.82 1.70 7.08
C ALA A 243 -21.36 1.97 5.66
N ALA A 244 -21.69 3.23 5.32
CA ALA A 244 -22.12 3.61 3.97
C ALA A 244 -21.00 3.40 2.94
N PHE A 245 -19.74 3.62 3.35
CA PHE A 245 -18.60 3.34 2.50
C PHE A 245 -18.45 1.84 2.20
N ALA A 246 -18.57 0.98 3.20
CA ALA A 246 -18.52 -0.47 3.01
C ALA A 246 -19.64 -0.94 2.08
N GLU A 247 -20.87 -0.45 2.27
CA GLU A 247 -22.00 -0.74 1.37
C GLU A 247 -21.66 -0.30 -0.07
N TRP A 248 -21.27 0.95 -0.27
CA TRP A 248 -20.89 1.49 -1.57
C TRP A 248 -19.74 0.70 -2.21
N GLN A 249 -18.72 0.34 -1.46
CA GLN A 249 -17.56 -0.39 -1.95
C GLN A 249 -17.96 -1.74 -2.55
N PHE A 250 -18.80 -2.51 -1.85
CA PHE A 250 -19.12 -3.88 -2.25
C PHE A 250 -20.36 -4.01 -3.13
N THR A 251 -21.15 -2.94 -3.30
CA THR A 251 -22.35 -2.96 -4.15
C THR A 251 -22.26 -2.08 -5.39
N THR A 252 -21.38 -1.07 -5.38
CA THR A 252 -21.34 -0.03 -6.42
C THR A 252 -19.96 0.13 -7.06
N HIS A 253 -18.87 0.03 -6.25
CA HIS A 253 -17.53 0.27 -6.75
C HIS A 253 -17.02 -0.88 -7.64
N MET A 254 -16.55 -0.53 -8.85
CA MET A 254 -16.24 -1.48 -9.93
C MET A 254 -15.35 -2.66 -9.47
N CYS A 255 -14.30 -2.37 -8.71
CA CYS A 255 -13.33 -3.40 -8.33
C CYS A 255 -13.87 -4.47 -7.37
N TYR A 256 -15.03 -4.24 -6.71
CA TYR A 256 -15.52 -5.11 -5.63
C TYR A 256 -16.99 -5.48 -5.75
N ALA A 257 -17.79 -4.72 -6.53
CA ALA A 257 -19.22 -4.98 -6.68
C ALA A 257 -19.46 -6.16 -7.61
N VAL A 258 -20.14 -7.20 -7.14
CA VAL A 258 -20.51 -8.36 -7.96
C VAL A 258 -21.31 -7.95 -9.21
N LEU A 259 -22.16 -6.93 -9.09
CA LEU A 259 -22.93 -6.39 -10.21
C LEU A 259 -22.06 -5.89 -11.37
N ARG A 260 -20.79 -5.54 -11.09
CA ARG A 260 -19.85 -4.95 -12.04
C ARG A 260 -18.66 -5.86 -12.38
N GLN A 261 -18.69 -7.12 -11.94
CA GLN A 261 -17.55 -8.04 -12.13
C GLN A 261 -17.19 -8.27 -13.60
N ASP A 262 -18.19 -8.23 -14.50
CA ASP A 262 -18.00 -8.45 -15.92
C ASP A 262 -17.31 -7.26 -16.62
N GLU A 263 -17.21 -6.11 -15.95
CA GLU A 263 -16.48 -4.94 -16.46
C GLU A 263 -14.95 -5.07 -16.27
N ILE A 264 -14.48 -5.98 -15.43
CA ILE A 264 -13.05 -6.14 -15.15
C ILE A 264 -12.36 -6.76 -16.38
N GLY A 265 -11.40 -6.02 -16.95
CA GLY A 265 -10.65 -6.47 -18.13
C GLY A 265 -11.31 -6.14 -19.49
N GLU A 266 -12.57 -5.68 -19.51
CA GLU A 266 -13.32 -5.39 -20.74
C GLU A 266 -13.10 -3.99 -21.34
N PHE A 267 -12.26 -3.15 -20.69
CA PHE A 267 -12.07 -1.76 -21.15
C PHE A 267 -11.18 -1.68 -22.39
N GLU A 268 -11.76 -1.47 -23.57
CA GLU A 268 -11.01 -1.20 -24.81
C GLU A 268 -10.08 0.03 -24.68
N GLU A 269 -10.49 1.06 -23.92
CA GLU A 269 -9.65 2.22 -23.63
C GLU A 269 -8.34 1.84 -22.91
N MET A 270 -8.31 0.75 -22.15
CA MET A 270 -7.13 0.27 -21.44
C MET A 270 -6.06 -0.28 -22.37
N LYS A 271 -6.42 -0.82 -23.52
CA LYS A 271 -5.47 -1.38 -24.51
C LYS A 271 -4.66 -0.29 -25.20
N THR A 272 -5.17 0.93 -25.25
CA THR A 272 -4.61 2.06 -26.02
C THR A 272 -4.09 3.21 -25.15
N ASP A 273 -4.46 3.28 -23.87
CA ASP A 273 -4.03 4.35 -22.96
C ASP A 273 -2.55 4.22 -22.61
N PRO A 274 -1.69 5.19 -23.00
CA PRO A 274 -0.26 5.17 -22.68
C PRO A 274 0.03 5.11 -21.18
N ALA A 275 -0.86 5.68 -20.36
CA ALA A 275 -0.75 5.65 -18.91
C ALA A 275 -0.88 4.22 -18.32
N LEU A 276 -1.50 3.29 -19.06
CA LEU A 276 -1.67 1.91 -18.62
C LEU A 276 -0.55 0.97 -19.08
N LYS A 277 0.29 1.38 -20.04
CA LYS A 277 1.44 0.59 -20.48
C LYS A 277 2.50 0.40 -19.39
N SER A 278 2.37 1.10 -18.30
CA SER A 278 3.29 1.10 -17.16
C SER A 278 2.70 0.44 -15.90
N TYR A 279 1.60 -0.31 -16.05
CA TYR A 279 1.08 -1.22 -15.01
C TYR A 279 1.56 -2.64 -15.22
#